data_bfc0746593b1981f69e7f5df65fa00e2
#
_entry.id   bfc0746593b1981f69e7f5df65fa00e2
#
_cell.length_a   1.000
_cell.length_b   1.000
_cell.length_c   1.000
_cell.angle_alpha   90.00
_cell.angle_beta   90.00
_cell.angle_gamma   90.00
#
_symmetry.space_group_name_H-M   'P 1'
#
loop_
_entity.id
_entity.type
_entity.pdbx_description
1 polymer ?
#
loop_
_entity_poly.entity_id
_entity_poly.type
_entity_poly.pdbx_seq_one_letter_code
_entity_poly.pdbx_strand_id
1 'polypeptide(L)'
;VKSYLHARVHAKSYKGNPGDYIDIDNFIDSSKQAVADVRHRTILHSAFGCFLVEQVFGITRVNSDGKTYSPRDIAEDHIQQDISIIPSVDKYLNNIKLVDMPKIKDISILEHAEIDSKIFGVSEDSILPIHHWMESAFQTMPDNRHNVILHHVFGTTIAEKVFGLYLEENNKKVLVSDIIKNHITREFGYIPTMNDFLQLMKIQDWFSGTAKHHRAKVGFIPLVY
;
A
#
# COMPACT_ATOMS: atom_id res chain seq x y z
N VAL A 1 2.56 -7.58 16.24
CA VAL A 1 2.69 -9.05 16.18
C VAL A 1 3.67 -9.37 15.05
N LYS A 2 4.36 -10.52 15.09
CA LYS A 2 5.23 -10.97 13.99
C LYS A 2 4.38 -11.58 12.89
N SER A 3 4.65 -11.28 11.61
CA SER A 3 3.93 -11.78 10.43
C SER A 3 3.65 -13.30 10.49
N TYR A 4 4.60 -14.10 10.97
CA TYR A 4 4.40 -15.54 11.14
C TYR A 4 3.27 -15.92 12.12
N LEU A 5 3.00 -15.09 13.13
CA LEU A 5 1.91 -15.35 14.07
C LEU A 5 0.55 -15.07 13.43
N HIS A 6 0.45 -14.03 12.56
CA HIS A 6 -0.74 -13.78 11.74
C HIS A 6 -0.97 -14.96 10.78
N ALA A 7 0.05 -15.39 10.05
CA ALA A 7 -0.04 -16.55 9.15
C ALA A 7 -0.54 -17.82 9.84
N ARG A 8 -0.13 -18.07 11.10
CA ARG A 8 -0.67 -19.19 11.90
C ARG A 8 -2.15 -19.04 12.24
N VAL A 9 -2.62 -17.82 12.48
CA VAL A 9 -4.05 -17.55 12.72
C VAL A 9 -4.83 -17.77 11.43
N HIS A 10 -4.33 -17.26 10.29
CA HIS A 10 -4.95 -17.47 8.98
C HIS A 10 -5.05 -18.96 8.62
N ALA A 11 -4.00 -19.76 8.84
CA ALA A 11 -4.04 -21.20 8.63
C ALA A 11 -5.11 -21.93 9.46
N LYS A 12 -5.43 -21.42 10.67
CA LYS A 12 -6.54 -21.96 11.46
C LYS A 12 -7.91 -21.59 10.89
N SER A 13 -8.07 -20.36 10.39
CA SER A 13 -9.33 -19.83 9.89
C SER A 13 -9.63 -20.32 8.47
N TYR A 14 -8.67 -20.22 7.59
CA TYR A 14 -8.81 -20.50 6.14
C TYR A 14 -8.31 -21.89 5.74
N LYS A 15 -7.75 -22.69 6.70
CA LYS A 15 -7.07 -23.97 6.46
C LYS A 15 -5.72 -23.81 5.78
N GLY A 16 -5.17 -24.89 5.23
CA GLY A 16 -3.81 -24.86 4.66
C GLY A 16 -2.72 -24.71 5.72
N ASN A 17 -1.57 -24.22 5.29
CA ASN A 17 -0.38 -24.02 6.11
C ASN A 17 -0.06 -22.53 6.31
N PRO A 18 0.67 -22.11 7.38
CA PRO A 18 1.12 -20.73 7.51
C PRO A 18 1.92 -20.21 6.31
N GLY A 19 2.62 -21.10 5.58
CA GLY A 19 3.34 -20.77 4.35
C GLY A 19 2.46 -20.25 3.22
N ASP A 20 1.16 -20.56 3.22
CA ASP A 20 0.22 -20.11 2.21
C ASP A 20 -0.11 -18.61 2.34
N TYR A 21 0.12 -18.00 3.52
CA TYR A 21 -0.31 -16.65 3.89
C TYR A 21 0.83 -15.71 4.24
N ILE A 22 2.00 -16.25 4.62
CA ILE A 22 3.13 -15.49 5.18
C ILE A 22 3.66 -14.38 4.25
N ASP A 23 3.58 -14.55 2.95
CA ASP A 23 4.01 -13.58 1.96
C ASP A 23 3.11 -12.33 1.96
N ILE A 24 1.80 -12.51 2.17
CA ILE A 24 0.83 -11.42 2.33
C ILE A 24 1.10 -10.67 3.62
N ASP A 25 1.23 -11.40 4.75
CA ASP A 25 1.54 -10.80 6.05
C ASP A 25 2.88 -10.04 6.04
N ASN A 26 3.90 -10.58 5.37
CA ASN A 26 5.18 -9.92 5.21
C ASN A 26 5.07 -8.66 4.33
N PHE A 27 4.23 -8.68 3.31
CA PHE A 27 4.00 -7.50 2.49
C PHE A 27 3.35 -6.37 3.29
N ILE A 28 2.30 -6.67 4.05
CA ILE A 28 1.60 -5.69 4.88
C ILE A 28 2.54 -5.08 5.93
N ASP A 29 3.43 -5.89 6.51
CA ASP A 29 4.41 -5.46 7.49
C ASP A 29 5.69 -4.86 6.89
N SER A 30 5.87 -4.88 5.56
CA SER A 30 7.14 -4.49 4.91
C SER A 30 7.51 -3.02 5.12
N SER A 31 6.52 -2.13 5.28
CA SER A 31 6.75 -0.72 5.60
C SER A 31 7.48 -0.49 6.93
N LYS A 32 7.49 -1.46 7.85
CA LYS A 32 8.28 -1.43 9.09
C LYS A 32 9.78 -1.30 8.85
N GLN A 33 10.28 -1.74 7.70
CA GLN A 33 11.71 -1.66 7.36
C GLN A 33 12.16 -0.22 7.14
N ALA A 34 11.27 0.65 6.67
CA ALA A 34 11.58 2.04 6.41
C ALA A 34 11.25 2.96 7.61
N VAL A 35 10.21 2.64 8.39
CA VAL A 35 9.82 3.38 9.59
C VAL A 35 9.50 2.40 10.71
N ALA A 36 10.34 2.38 11.75
CA ALA A 36 10.29 1.37 12.80
C ALA A 36 9.14 1.53 13.81
N ASP A 37 8.51 2.70 13.90
CA ASP A 37 7.39 2.95 14.81
C ASP A 37 6.01 2.72 14.15
N VAL A 38 4.95 2.89 14.91
CA VAL A 38 3.57 2.58 14.51
C VAL A 38 3.06 3.39 13.31
N ARG A 39 3.76 4.47 12.91
CA ARG A 39 3.40 5.29 11.73
C ARG A 39 3.57 4.53 10.41
N HIS A 40 4.41 3.47 10.37
CA HIS A 40 4.53 2.61 9.19
C HIS A 40 3.18 2.05 8.74
N ARG A 41 2.23 1.88 9.67
CA ARG A 41 0.89 1.36 9.41
C ARG A 41 0.09 2.21 8.44
N THR A 42 0.38 3.51 8.36
CA THR A 42 -0.28 4.45 7.44
C THR A 42 -0.29 3.96 5.99
N ILE A 43 0.77 3.29 5.57
CA ILE A 43 0.95 2.90 4.17
C ILE A 43 0.11 1.65 3.83
N LEU A 44 0.25 0.57 4.60
CA LEU A 44 -0.33 -0.72 4.24
C LEU A 44 -1.43 -1.23 5.19
N HIS A 45 -1.60 -0.64 6.40
CA HIS A 45 -2.64 -1.07 7.34
C HIS A 45 -3.92 -0.23 7.21
N SER A 46 -4.46 -0.14 5.99
CA SER A 46 -5.68 0.60 5.66
C SER A 46 -6.50 -0.13 4.60
N ALA A 47 -7.73 0.31 4.34
CA ALA A 47 -8.53 -0.19 3.24
C ALA A 47 -7.81 -0.07 1.88
N PHE A 48 -7.00 0.98 1.69
CA PHE A 48 -6.16 1.14 0.51
C PHE A 48 -5.00 0.13 0.49
N GLY A 49 -4.42 -0.19 1.65
CA GLY A 49 -3.44 -1.28 1.76
C GLY A 49 -4.00 -2.64 1.36
N CYS A 50 -5.28 -2.93 1.72
CA CYS A 50 -5.97 -4.14 1.24
C CYS A 50 -6.14 -4.13 -0.29
N PHE A 51 -6.44 -2.98 -0.90
CA PHE A 51 -6.47 -2.83 -2.36
C PHE A 51 -5.08 -3.11 -2.98
N LEU A 52 -4.00 -2.60 -2.40
CA LEU A 52 -2.64 -2.89 -2.87
C LEU A 52 -2.29 -4.39 -2.76
N VAL A 53 -2.78 -5.08 -1.73
CA VAL A 53 -2.62 -6.53 -1.59
C VAL A 53 -3.31 -7.26 -2.75
N GLU A 54 -4.53 -6.88 -3.14
CA GLU A 54 -5.21 -7.45 -4.31
C GLU A 54 -4.42 -7.21 -5.62
N GLN A 55 -3.84 -6.03 -5.77
CA GLN A 55 -3.02 -5.69 -6.94
C GLN A 55 -1.76 -6.55 -7.03
N VAL A 56 -1.13 -6.85 -5.90
CA VAL A 56 0.13 -7.63 -5.85
C VAL A 56 -0.11 -9.14 -5.91
N PHE A 57 -1.14 -9.65 -5.22
CA PHE A 57 -1.35 -11.09 -5.03
C PHE A 57 -2.52 -11.66 -5.83
N GLY A 58 -3.29 -10.80 -6.49
CA GLY A 58 -4.51 -11.18 -7.22
C GLY A 58 -5.74 -11.20 -6.31
N ILE A 59 -6.91 -11.37 -6.94
CA ILE A 59 -8.21 -11.39 -6.25
C ILE A 59 -8.39 -12.67 -5.45
N THR A 60 -7.90 -13.80 -5.97
CA THR A 60 -8.02 -15.12 -5.34
C THR A 60 -6.73 -15.92 -5.45
N ARG A 61 -6.46 -16.73 -4.43
CA ARG A 61 -5.37 -17.74 -4.40
C ARG A 61 -5.90 -19.06 -3.89
N VAL A 62 -5.15 -20.13 -4.11
CA VAL A 62 -5.47 -21.46 -3.60
C VAL A 62 -4.40 -21.87 -2.59
N ASN A 63 -4.82 -22.34 -1.42
CA ASN A 63 -3.92 -22.78 -0.35
C ASN A 63 -3.49 -24.26 -0.56
N SER A 64 -2.62 -24.77 0.29
CA SER A 64 -2.09 -26.14 0.22
C SER A 64 -3.14 -27.24 0.41
N ASP A 65 -4.33 -26.91 0.97
CA ASP A 65 -5.46 -27.85 1.09
C ASP A 65 -6.40 -27.78 -0.15
N GLY A 66 -6.03 -27.02 -1.19
CA GLY A 66 -6.84 -26.86 -2.41
C GLY A 66 -8.03 -25.90 -2.25
N LYS A 67 -8.09 -25.10 -1.18
CA LYS A 67 -9.17 -24.15 -0.92
C LYS A 67 -8.82 -22.78 -1.48
N THR A 68 -9.77 -22.16 -2.16
CA THR A 68 -9.68 -20.78 -2.63
C THR A 68 -9.86 -19.82 -1.46
N TYR A 69 -9.07 -18.74 -1.43
CA TYR A 69 -9.18 -17.63 -0.48
C TYR A 69 -8.88 -16.30 -1.16
N SER A 70 -9.33 -15.20 -0.54
CA SER A 70 -9.05 -13.85 -0.98
C SER A 70 -7.80 -13.32 -0.27
N PRO A 71 -6.75 -12.87 -0.98
CA PRO A 71 -5.65 -12.14 -0.35
C PRO A 71 -6.09 -10.89 0.40
N ARG A 72 -7.15 -10.24 -0.06
CA ARG A 72 -7.76 -9.10 0.62
C ARG A 72 -8.27 -9.48 2.02
N ASP A 73 -9.00 -10.60 2.15
CA ASP A 73 -9.52 -11.05 3.44
C ASP A 73 -8.38 -11.32 4.42
N ILE A 74 -7.26 -11.89 3.94
CA ILE A 74 -6.05 -12.08 4.75
C ILE A 74 -5.48 -10.73 5.22
N ALA A 75 -5.45 -9.73 4.35
CA ALA A 75 -4.99 -8.39 4.70
C ALA A 75 -5.90 -7.71 5.72
N GLU A 76 -7.21 -7.81 5.54
CA GLU A 76 -8.21 -7.27 6.46
C GLU A 76 -8.10 -7.91 7.84
N ASP A 77 -7.99 -9.24 7.90
CA ASP A 77 -7.79 -9.98 9.16
C ASP A 77 -6.47 -9.60 9.85
N HIS A 78 -5.37 -9.45 9.10
CA HIS A 78 -4.09 -8.99 9.64
C HIS A 78 -4.23 -7.61 10.30
N ILE A 79 -4.82 -6.65 9.59
CA ILE A 79 -5.02 -5.29 10.09
C ILE A 79 -5.92 -5.30 11.33
N GLN A 80 -7.00 -6.07 11.32
CA GLN A 80 -7.90 -6.20 12.48
C GLN A 80 -7.21 -6.82 13.70
N GLN A 81 -6.33 -7.81 13.50
CA GLN A 81 -5.53 -8.40 14.59
C GLN A 81 -4.55 -7.37 15.19
N ASP A 82 -4.05 -6.44 14.38
CA ASP A 82 -3.08 -5.44 14.80
C ASP A 82 -3.73 -4.20 15.46
N ILE A 83 -4.83 -3.70 14.92
CA ILE A 83 -5.44 -2.42 15.36
C ILE A 83 -6.96 -2.48 15.58
N SER A 84 -7.58 -3.66 15.44
CA SER A 84 -9.00 -3.94 15.70
C SER A 84 -10.01 -3.19 14.79
N ILE A 85 -9.54 -2.46 13.79
CA ILE A 85 -10.33 -1.75 12.78
C ILE A 85 -9.60 -1.82 11.44
N ILE A 86 -10.32 -1.57 10.34
CA ILE A 86 -9.72 -1.31 9.02
C ILE A 86 -9.90 0.17 8.75
N PRO A 87 -8.88 1.02 8.98
CA PRO A 87 -9.02 2.45 8.76
C PRO A 87 -8.97 2.79 7.26
N SER A 88 -9.65 3.87 6.88
CA SER A 88 -9.44 4.51 5.60
C SER A 88 -8.13 5.33 5.61
N VAL A 89 -7.62 5.67 4.43
CA VAL A 89 -6.40 6.47 4.28
C VAL A 89 -6.53 7.83 4.95
N ASP A 90 -7.64 8.52 4.74
CA ASP A 90 -7.90 9.84 5.31
C ASP A 90 -7.87 9.83 6.84
N LYS A 91 -8.29 8.73 7.48
CA LYS A 91 -8.21 8.59 8.94
C LYS A 91 -6.77 8.68 9.45
N TYR A 92 -5.80 8.17 8.70
CA TYR A 92 -4.37 8.35 9.01
C TYR A 92 -3.90 9.76 8.63
N LEU A 93 -4.17 10.20 7.40
CA LEU A 93 -3.58 11.39 6.82
C LEU A 93 -4.13 12.70 7.42
N ASN A 94 -5.33 12.69 8.01
CA ASN A 94 -5.86 13.82 8.76
C ASN A 94 -5.02 14.17 10.00
N ASN A 95 -4.07 13.34 10.39
CA ASN A 95 -3.09 13.64 11.44
C ASN A 95 -1.86 14.42 10.93
N ILE A 96 -1.78 14.68 9.63
CA ILE A 96 -0.79 15.55 8.99
C ILE A 96 -1.48 16.89 8.68
N LYS A 97 -0.86 17.99 9.03
CA LYS A 97 -1.35 19.30 8.60
C LYS A 97 -0.95 19.54 7.15
N LEU A 98 -1.90 19.96 6.33
CA LEU A 98 -1.64 20.22 4.91
C LEU A 98 -0.53 21.28 4.71
N VAL A 99 -0.44 22.28 5.59
CA VAL A 99 0.59 23.32 5.54
C VAL A 99 2.02 22.79 5.78
N ASP A 100 2.15 21.65 6.44
CA ASP A 100 3.45 21.02 6.70
C ASP A 100 3.90 20.11 5.54
N MET A 101 3.01 19.81 4.58
CA MET A 101 3.35 19.01 3.41
C MET A 101 4.32 19.74 2.48
N PRO A 102 5.25 19.02 1.83
CA PRO A 102 6.10 19.59 0.81
C PRO A 102 5.26 20.25 -0.30
N LYS A 103 5.74 21.38 -0.81
CA LYS A 103 5.16 21.99 -2.01
C LYS A 103 5.51 21.14 -3.21
N ILE A 104 4.52 20.87 -4.06
CA ILE A 104 4.69 20.13 -5.29
C ILE A 104 4.38 21.01 -6.51
N LYS A 105 4.89 20.60 -7.65
CA LYS A 105 4.39 21.04 -8.94
C LYS A 105 3.10 20.29 -9.25
N ASP A 106 2.05 21.01 -9.59
CA ASP A 106 0.81 20.41 -10.09
C ASP A 106 1.00 20.07 -11.58
N ILE A 107 1.18 18.79 -11.87
CA ILE A 107 1.38 18.23 -13.21
C ILE A 107 0.29 17.19 -13.44
N SER A 108 -0.44 17.30 -14.52
CA SER A 108 -1.51 16.35 -14.82
C SER A 108 -0.97 14.96 -15.16
N ILE A 109 -1.78 13.93 -14.90
CA ILE A 109 -1.45 12.53 -15.23
C ILE A 109 -1.11 12.37 -16.73
N LEU A 110 -1.85 13.06 -17.60
CA LEU A 110 -1.60 13.02 -19.05
C LEU A 110 -0.27 13.66 -19.40
N GLU A 111 0.09 14.79 -18.79
CA GLU A 111 1.38 15.45 -19.00
C GLU A 111 2.55 14.58 -18.50
N HIS A 112 2.39 13.88 -17.37
CA HIS A 112 3.36 12.88 -16.93
C HIS A 112 3.55 11.79 -17.98
N ALA A 113 2.46 11.23 -18.51
CA ALA A 113 2.52 10.17 -19.52
C ALA A 113 3.15 10.64 -20.82
N GLU A 114 2.80 11.83 -21.31
CA GLU A 114 3.39 12.43 -22.53
C GLU A 114 4.92 12.63 -22.39
N ILE A 115 5.37 13.17 -21.25
CA ILE A 115 6.79 13.40 -21.01
C ILE A 115 7.53 12.06 -20.92
N ASP A 116 7.02 11.08 -20.18
CA ASP A 116 7.68 9.79 -20.01
C ASP A 116 7.68 8.96 -21.30
N SER A 117 6.62 9.04 -22.11
CA SER A 117 6.57 8.44 -23.43
C SER A 117 7.74 8.92 -24.30
N LYS A 118 8.03 10.22 -24.29
CA LYS A 118 9.17 10.82 -25.02
C LYS A 118 10.51 10.39 -24.45
N ILE A 119 10.66 10.33 -23.13
CA ILE A 119 11.91 9.95 -22.45
C ILE A 119 12.25 8.47 -22.68
N PHE A 120 11.29 7.60 -22.49
CA PHE A 120 11.50 6.16 -22.55
C PHE A 120 11.25 5.56 -23.94
N GLY A 121 10.58 6.30 -24.83
CA GLY A 121 10.27 5.90 -26.19
C GLY A 121 9.31 4.70 -26.24
N VAL A 122 8.34 4.67 -25.36
CA VAL A 122 7.18 3.76 -25.33
C VAL A 122 5.90 4.58 -25.45
N SER A 123 4.76 3.96 -25.72
CA SER A 123 3.51 4.70 -25.92
C SER A 123 2.98 5.32 -24.62
N GLU A 124 2.22 6.40 -24.74
CA GLU A 124 1.50 7.00 -23.60
C GLU A 124 0.51 6.00 -23.00
N ASP A 125 -0.18 5.22 -23.82
CA ASP A 125 -1.16 4.22 -23.39
C ASP A 125 -0.54 3.14 -22.48
N SER A 126 0.73 2.78 -22.71
CA SER A 126 1.44 1.81 -21.88
C SER A 126 1.88 2.39 -20.53
N ILE A 127 2.17 3.68 -20.46
CA ILE A 127 2.65 4.38 -19.26
C ILE A 127 1.49 4.91 -18.41
N LEU A 128 0.42 5.34 -19.03
CA LEU A 128 -0.71 6.00 -18.38
C LEU A 128 -1.30 5.22 -17.20
N PRO A 129 -1.46 3.88 -17.25
CA PRO A 129 -1.93 3.10 -16.10
C PRO A 129 -1.04 3.23 -14.87
N ILE A 130 0.28 3.38 -15.05
CA ILE A 130 1.23 3.53 -13.94
C ILE A 130 1.02 4.88 -13.25
N HIS A 131 0.86 5.96 -14.02
CA HIS A 131 0.59 7.29 -13.46
C HIS A 131 -0.78 7.36 -12.78
N HIS A 132 -1.82 6.76 -13.36
CA HIS A 132 -3.13 6.66 -12.70
C HIS A 132 -3.04 5.90 -11.37
N TRP A 133 -2.23 4.85 -11.32
CA TRP A 133 -2.03 4.09 -10.10
C TRP A 133 -1.31 4.93 -9.03
N MET A 134 -0.33 5.73 -9.40
CA MET A 134 0.36 6.64 -8.48
C MET A 134 -0.60 7.61 -7.80
N GLU A 135 -1.58 8.11 -8.56
CA GLU A 135 -2.59 9.06 -8.08
C GLU A 135 -3.81 8.41 -7.44
N SER A 136 -3.87 7.07 -7.36
CA SER A 136 -5.08 6.36 -6.92
C SER A 136 -5.52 6.67 -5.49
N ALA A 137 -4.59 7.04 -4.60
CA ALA A 137 -4.90 7.46 -3.23
C ALA A 137 -5.62 8.83 -3.16
N PHE A 138 -5.56 9.64 -4.22
CA PHE A 138 -6.25 10.93 -4.32
C PHE A 138 -7.77 10.80 -4.17
N GLN A 139 -8.36 9.69 -4.60
CA GLN A 139 -9.80 9.45 -4.46
C GLN A 139 -10.26 9.43 -3.00
N THR A 140 -9.39 9.03 -2.08
CA THR A 140 -9.71 8.96 -0.65
C THR A 140 -9.17 10.16 0.14
N MET A 141 -8.18 10.86 -0.40
CA MET A 141 -7.59 12.06 0.19
C MET A 141 -7.31 13.09 -0.91
N PRO A 142 -8.29 13.95 -1.27
CA PRO A 142 -8.22 14.82 -2.44
C PRO A 142 -7.41 16.11 -2.18
N ASP A 143 -6.21 15.97 -1.63
CA ASP A 143 -5.21 17.01 -1.47
C ASP A 143 -3.80 16.40 -1.41
N ASN A 144 -2.74 17.21 -1.33
CA ASN A 144 -1.34 16.77 -1.40
C ASN A 144 -0.95 15.71 -0.37
N ARG A 145 -1.77 15.45 0.64
CA ARG A 145 -1.49 14.39 1.64
C ARG A 145 -1.63 12.99 1.05
N HIS A 146 -2.35 12.79 -0.07
CA HIS A 146 -2.41 11.49 -0.76
C HIS A 146 -1.02 10.99 -1.16
N ASN A 147 -0.08 11.91 -1.45
CA ASN A 147 1.29 11.59 -1.84
C ASN A 147 2.05 10.78 -0.77
N VAL A 148 1.63 10.87 0.49
CA VAL A 148 2.19 10.08 1.60
C VAL A 148 2.11 8.57 1.34
N ILE A 149 1.20 8.12 0.50
CA ILE A 149 0.94 6.69 0.30
C ILE A 149 1.88 6.07 -0.72
N LEU A 150 2.12 6.74 -1.87
CA LEU A 150 2.86 6.16 -2.98
C LEU A 150 4.06 7.00 -3.46
N HIS A 151 4.12 8.33 -3.20
CA HIS A 151 5.12 9.23 -3.77
C HIS A 151 6.43 9.27 -2.98
N HIS A 152 7.04 8.12 -2.76
CA HIS A 152 8.30 7.96 -2.03
C HIS A 152 9.06 6.70 -2.47
N VAL A 153 10.31 6.55 -2.04
CA VAL A 153 11.17 5.39 -2.40
C VAL A 153 10.46 4.04 -2.21
N PHE A 154 9.71 3.86 -1.12
CA PHE A 154 9.00 2.59 -0.88
C PHE A 154 7.83 2.39 -1.87
N GLY A 155 7.21 3.47 -2.36
CA GLY A 155 6.19 3.40 -3.42
C GLY A 155 6.72 2.80 -4.72
N THR A 156 8.00 3.05 -5.07
CA THR A 156 8.63 2.41 -6.24
C THR A 156 8.67 0.89 -6.10
N THR A 157 8.97 0.39 -4.90
CA THR A 157 8.99 -1.06 -4.62
C THR A 157 7.60 -1.69 -4.71
N ILE A 158 6.55 -0.96 -4.27
CA ILE A 158 5.17 -1.43 -4.42
C ILE A 158 4.79 -1.47 -5.91
N ALA A 159 5.13 -0.43 -6.68
CA ALA A 159 4.85 -0.38 -8.12
C ALA A 159 5.47 -1.55 -8.88
N GLU A 160 6.74 -1.90 -8.57
CA GLU A 160 7.40 -3.07 -9.17
C GLU A 160 6.69 -4.39 -8.84
N LYS A 161 6.04 -4.49 -7.69
CA LYS A 161 5.23 -5.67 -7.35
C LYS A 161 3.90 -5.72 -8.09
N VAL A 162 3.31 -4.57 -8.39
CA VAL A 162 2.02 -4.45 -9.09
C VAL A 162 2.18 -4.62 -10.59
N PHE A 163 3.15 -3.92 -11.19
CA PHE A 163 3.33 -3.86 -12.65
C PHE A 163 4.43 -4.77 -13.19
N GLY A 164 5.21 -5.41 -12.29
CA GLY A 164 6.43 -6.10 -12.65
C GLY A 164 7.64 -5.17 -12.68
N LEU A 165 8.82 -5.76 -12.85
CA LEU A 165 10.09 -5.01 -12.86
C LEU A 165 10.23 -4.12 -14.10
N TYR A 166 9.68 -4.57 -15.22
CA TYR A 166 9.78 -3.91 -16.52
C TYR A 166 8.42 -3.70 -17.16
N LEU A 167 8.24 -2.50 -17.75
CA LEU A 167 7.27 -2.26 -18.80
C LEU A 167 7.92 -2.68 -20.13
N GLU A 168 7.30 -3.61 -20.85
CA GLU A 168 7.83 -4.13 -22.11
C GLU A 168 6.91 -3.74 -23.28
N GLU A 169 7.46 -3.03 -24.25
CA GLU A 169 6.75 -2.62 -25.47
C GLU A 169 7.70 -2.58 -26.66
N ASN A 170 7.32 -3.19 -27.80
CA ASN A 170 8.08 -3.12 -29.06
C ASN A 170 9.59 -3.45 -28.91
N ASN A 171 9.92 -4.51 -28.15
CA ASN A 171 11.28 -4.92 -27.81
C ASN A 171 12.05 -3.94 -26.91
N LYS A 172 11.41 -2.92 -26.36
CA LYS A 172 11.96 -2.04 -25.33
C LYS A 172 11.58 -2.55 -23.95
N LYS A 173 12.49 -2.37 -23.01
CA LYS A 173 12.30 -2.66 -21.58
C LYS A 173 12.61 -1.40 -20.79
N VAL A 174 11.61 -0.91 -20.09
CA VAL A 174 11.72 0.28 -19.22
C VAL A 174 11.49 -0.19 -17.78
N LEU A 175 12.39 0.17 -16.86
CA LEU A 175 12.16 -0.12 -15.45
C LEU A 175 10.94 0.64 -14.94
N VAL A 176 10.00 -0.07 -14.33
CA VAL A 176 8.82 0.55 -13.71
C VAL A 176 9.24 1.56 -12.64
N SER A 177 10.26 1.22 -11.86
CA SER A 177 10.82 2.15 -10.86
C SER A 177 11.36 3.45 -11.45
N ASP A 178 11.86 3.47 -12.69
CA ASP A 178 12.35 4.70 -13.31
C ASP A 178 11.21 5.61 -13.76
N ILE A 179 10.09 5.05 -14.23
CA ILE A 179 8.87 5.80 -14.53
C ILE A 179 8.35 6.47 -13.24
N ILE A 180 8.26 5.70 -12.14
CA ILE A 180 7.80 6.21 -10.84
C ILE A 180 8.74 7.29 -10.31
N LYS A 181 10.05 7.09 -10.38
CA LYS A 181 11.04 8.08 -9.94
C LYS A 181 10.96 9.37 -10.74
N ASN A 182 10.74 9.28 -12.05
CA ASN A 182 10.54 10.45 -12.89
C ASN A 182 9.28 11.23 -12.52
N HIS A 183 8.16 10.52 -12.31
CA HIS A 183 6.91 11.11 -11.83
C HIS A 183 7.16 11.91 -10.53
N ILE A 184 7.67 11.25 -9.49
CA ILE A 184 7.93 11.85 -8.18
C ILE A 184 8.91 13.02 -8.28
N THR A 185 10.01 12.87 -9.05
CA THR A 185 11.03 13.90 -9.16
C THR A 185 10.50 15.15 -9.86
N ARG A 186 9.60 15.00 -10.83
CA ARG A 186 8.99 16.16 -11.49
C ARG A 186 8.11 16.97 -10.57
N GLU A 187 7.40 16.32 -9.67
CA GLU A 187 6.53 16.98 -8.69
C GLU A 187 7.31 17.61 -7.54
N PHE A 188 8.20 16.85 -6.93
CA PHE A 188 8.91 17.25 -5.70
C PHE A 188 10.28 17.87 -5.93
N GLY A 189 10.89 17.68 -7.12
CA GLY A 189 12.28 18.03 -7.37
C GLY A 189 13.30 17.03 -6.79
N TYR A 190 12.86 16.06 -6.03
CA TYR A 190 13.65 14.97 -5.42
C TYR A 190 12.73 13.77 -5.15
N ILE A 191 13.30 12.64 -4.70
CA ILE A 191 12.51 11.46 -4.31
C ILE A 191 12.46 11.40 -2.78
N PRO A 192 11.29 11.66 -2.15
CA PRO A 192 11.14 11.57 -0.71
C PRO A 192 11.34 10.13 -0.22
N THR A 193 11.80 10.01 1.03
CA THR A 193 11.65 8.76 1.78
C THR A 193 10.27 8.71 2.43
N MET A 194 9.80 7.54 2.79
CA MET A 194 8.55 7.39 3.56
C MET A 194 8.63 8.18 4.89
N ASN A 195 9.80 8.23 5.52
CA ASN A 195 9.99 8.95 6.77
C ASN A 195 9.85 10.47 6.62
N ASP A 196 10.18 11.04 5.46
CA ASP A 196 10.01 12.49 5.22
C ASP A 196 8.55 12.91 5.36
N PHE A 197 7.61 12.04 5.00
CA PHE A 197 6.19 12.27 5.19
C PHE A 197 5.71 11.87 6.60
N LEU A 198 6.05 10.66 7.05
CA LEU A 198 5.49 10.13 8.30
C LEU A 198 5.96 10.85 9.55
N GLN A 199 7.12 11.52 9.52
CA GLN A 199 7.55 12.38 10.63
C GLN A 199 6.64 13.59 10.85
N LEU A 200 5.89 14.03 9.83
CA LEU A 200 4.90 15.11 9.93
C LEU A 200 3.64 14.67 10.69
N MET A 201 3.45 13.37 10.85
CA MET A 201 2.25 12.79 11.45
C MET A 201 2.35 12.74 12.97
N LYS A 202 1.28 13.15 13.65
CA LYS A 202 1.10 12.90 15.07
C LYS A 202 0.64 11.48 15.31
N ILE A 203 1.36 10.76 16.17
CA ILE A 203 0.95 9.41 16.60
C ILE A 203 -0.34 9.51 17.40
N GLN A 204 -1.32 8.68 17.07
CA GLN A 204 -2.58 8.52 17.75
C GLN A 204 -2.59 7.20 18.53
N ASP A 205 -3.30 7.14 19.64
CA ASP A 205 -3.36 5.94 20.49
C ASP A 205 -3.82 4.69 19.74
N TRP A 206 -4.77 4.85 18.82
CA TRP A 206 -5.30 3.75 18.02
C TRP A 206 -4.29 3.17 16.99
N PHE A 207 -3.20 3.90 16.65
CA PHE A 207 -2.17 3.38 15.75
C PHE A 207 -1.48 2.13 16.31
N SER A 208 -1.40 2.02 17.63
CA SER A 208 -0.74 0.89 18.31
C SER A 208 -1.67 -0.29 18.63
N GLY A 209 -2.97 -0.17 18.31
CA GLY A 209 -3.96 -1.17 18.71
C GLY A 209 -4.19 -1.24 20.22
N THR A 210 -3.52 -0.40 21.00
CA THR A 210 -3.71 -0.26 22.44
C THR A 210 -4.73 0.83 22.74
N ALA A 211 -5.92 0.75 22.17
CA ALA A 211 -7.06 1.25 22.90
C ALA A 211 -7.17 0.35 24.14
N LYS A 212 -6.66 0.83 25.26
CA LYS A 212 -6.97 0.28 26.58
C LYS A 212 -8.46 0.49 26.83
N HIS A 213 -9.34 -0.22 26.17
CA HIS A 213 -10.73 -0.39 26.61
C HIS A 213 -11.44 -1.41 25.74
N HIS A 214 -11.93 -2.42 26.47
CA HIS A 214 -12.81 -3.46 26.03
C HIS A 214 -12.20 -4.48 25.05
N ARG A 215 -11.45 -5.44 25.61
CA ARG A 215 -11.74 -6.82 25.28
C ARG A 215 -13.21 -7.08 25.66
N ALA A 216 -14.14 -6.48 24.96
CA ALA A 216 -15.42 -7.11 24.76
C ALA A 216 -15.04 -8.45 24.11
N LYS A 217 -15.38 -9.53 24.78
CA LYS A 217 -15.47 -10.85 24.18
C LYS A 217 -16.51 -10.70 23.07
N VAL A 218 -16.11 -10.21 21.91
CA VAL A 218 -16.89 -10.37 20.69
C VAL A 218 -16.72 -11.84 20.36
N GLY A 219 -17.72 -12.61 20.80
CA GLY A 219 -17.87 -13.97 20.33
C GLY A 219 -17.90 -13.90 18.80
N PHE A 220 -17.00 -14.63 18.18
CA PHE A 220 -16.96 -14.85 16.75
C PHE A 220 -18.34 -15.41 16.35
N ILE A 221 -19.19 -14.62 15.74
CA ILE A 221 -20.40 -15.10 15.05
C ILE A 221 -19.91 -15.42 13.63
N PRO A 222 -19.80 -16.71 13.26
CA PRO A 222 -19.52 -17.06 11.88
C PRO A 222 -20.71 -16.58 11.04
N LEU A 223 -20.46 -15.70 10.06
CA LEU A 223 -21.42 -15.44 9.00
C LEU A 223 -21.60 -16.73 8.21
N VAL A 224 -22.74 -17.37 8.41
CA VAL A 224 -23.23 -18.48 7.60
C VAL A 224 -23.83 -17.84 6.34
N TYR A 225 -23.23 -18.15 5.19
CA TYR A 225 -23.85 -18.04 3.90
C TYR A 225 -24.16 -19.43 3.35
#